data_ea93f127a2813740564427239dd402ea
#
_entry.id   ea93f127a2813740564427239dd402ea
#
_cell.length_a   1.000
_cell.length_b   1.000
_cell.length_c   1.000
_cell.angle_alpha   90.00
_cell.angle_beta   90.00
_cell.angle_gamma   90.00
#
_symmetry.space_group_name_H-M   'P 1'
#
loop_
_entity.id
_entity.type
_entity.pdbx_description
1 polymer ?
#
loop_
_entity_poly.entity_id
_entity_poly.type
_entity_poly.pdbx_seq_one_letter_code
_entity_poly.pdbx_strand_id
1 'polypeptide(L)'
;MLPEQIERLFEEPPAQYNETHFALFREFKSALNRGEARAAEPDAGSPTGWRVNTWVKKGILLGFRMGAVIDMSVDRARQPFIDKSTYPVRSVTPADGIRIVPGGSSIRDGSFIGRGVVCMPPMFINVGAYVGEGTMIDSHALVGSCAQIGHNCHISAGSQ
;
A
#
# COMPACT_ATOMS: atom_id res chain seq x y z
N MET A 1 9.56 -17.44 -8.92
CA MET A 1 9.61 -15.96 -8.81
C MET A 1 8.71 -15.50 -7.68
N LEU A 2 8.77 -14.22 -7.24
CA LEU A 2 7.94 -13.71 -6.14
C LEU A 2 6.43 -13.93 -6.34
N PRO A 3 5.83 -13.68 -7.52
CA PRO A 3 4.42 -13.92 -7.77
C PRO A 3 3.98 -15.36 -7.47
N GLU A 4 4.69 -16.34 -8.00
CA GLU A 4 4.38 -17.76 -7.83
C GLU A 4 4.48 -18.22 -6.37
N GLN A 5 5.47 -17.68 -5.63
CA GLN A 5 5.64 -17.99 -4.22
C GLN A 5 4.47 -17.42 -3.38
N ILE A 6 4.03 -16.19 -3.68
CA ILE A 6 2.88 -15.55 -3.01
C ILE A 6 1.59 -16.32 -3.33
N GLU A 7 1.36 -16.67 -4.59
CA GLU A 7 0.18 -17.43 -5.00
C GLU A 7 0.12 -18.79 -4.32
N ARG A 8 1.23 -19.53 -4.34
CA ARG A 8 1.31 -20.84 -3.67
C ARG A 8 1.04 -20.73 -2.17
N LEU A 9 1.65 -19.76 -1.48
CA LEU A 9 1.44 -19.57 -0.04
C LEU A 9 0.00 -19.14 0.28
N PHE A 10 -0.66 -18.41 -0.64
CA PHE A 10 -2.05 -18.01 -0.49
C PHE A 10 -3.01 -19.19 -0.68
N GLU A 11 -2.77 -20.03 -1.68
CA GLU A 11 -3.62 -21.17 -2.07
C GLU A 11 -3.42 -22.38 -1.14
N GLU A 12 -2.18 -22.60 -0.67
CA GLU A 12 -1.80 -23.69 0.20
C GLU A 12 -1.25 -23.15 1.54
N PRO A 13 -2.10 -22.54 2.38
CA PRO A 13 -1.63 -21.95 3.63
C PRO A 13 -1.18 -23.04 4.61
N PRO A 14 -0.03 -22.85 5.29
CA PRO A 14 0.42 -23.78 6.32
C PRO A 14 -0.49 -23.71 7.56
N ALA A 15 -0.45 -24.73 8.40
CA ALA A 15 -1.16 -24.72 9.69
C ALA A 15 -0.69 -23.55 10.59
N GLN A 16 0.60 -23.20 10.50
CA GLN A 16 1.18 -22.05 11.18
C GLN A 16 2.18 -21.34 10.27
N TYR A 17 2.12 -20.01 10.23
CA TYR A 17 3.12 -19.21 9.52
C TYR A 17 4.40 -19.12 10.34
N ASN A 18 5.54 -19.28 9.68
CA ASN A 18 6.89 -19.20 10.26
C ASN A 18 7.68 -18.00 9.68
N GLU A 19 8.91 -17.83 10.14
CA GLU A 19 9.77 -16.71 9.73
C GLU A 19 10.03 -16.67 8.22
N THR A 20 10.12 -17.81 7.54
CA THR A 20 10.30 -17.85 6.08
C THR A 20 9.09 -17.24 5.35
N HIS A 21 7.88 -17.53 5.81
CA HIS A 21 6.66 -16.96 5.26
C HIS A 21 6.58 -15.45 5.52
N PHE A 22 6.96 -15.00 6.72
CA PHE A 22 7.03 -13.57 7.02
C PHE A 22 8.13 -12.85 6.23
N ALA A 23 9.25 -13.49 5.95
CA ALA A 23 10.30 -12.94 5.10
C ALA A 23 9.81 -12.73 3.66
N LEU A 24 9.15 -13.74 3.08
CA LEU A 24 8.52 -13.64 1.76
C LEU A 24 7.49 -12.50 1.71
N PHE A 25 6.65 -12.38 2.75
CA PHE A 25 5.68 -11.30 2.83
C PHE A 25 6.34 -9.92 2.94
N ARG A 26 7.43 -9.78 3.71
CA ARG A 26 8.19 -8.52 3.78
C ARG A 26 8.80 -8.15 2.43
N GLU A 27 9.32 -9.11 1.68
CA GLU A 27 9.82 -8.89 0.32
C GLU A 27 8.70 -8.39 -0.61
N PHE A 28 7.55 -9.04 -0.60
CA PHE A 28 6.37 -8.61 -1.34
C PHE A 28 5.96 -7.17 -1.00
N LYS A 29 5.82 -6.86 0.29
CA LYS A 29 5.45 -5.52 0.75
C LYS A 29 6.49 -4.46 0.38
N SER A 30 7.76 -4.81 0.44
CA SER A 30 8.86 -3.96 -0.01
C SER A 30 8.78 -3.68 -1.52
N ALA A 31 8.45 -4.68 -2.34
CA ALA A 31 8.23 -4.49 -3.78
C ALA A 31 7.04 -3.57 -4.08
N LEU A 32 5.95 -3.65 -3.30
CA LEU A 32 4.84 -2.69 -3.37
C LEU A 32 5.32 -1.26 -3.05
N ASN A 33 6.07 -1.09 -1.97
CA ASN A 33 6.59 0.22 -1.56
C ASN A 33 7.52 0.87 -2.60
N ARG A 34 8.26 0.07 -3.36
CA ARG A 34 9.11 0.55 -4.45
C ARG A 34 8.40 0.70 -5.79
N GLY A 35 7.12 0.31 -5.87
CA GLY A 35 6.36 0.35 -7.12
C GLY A 35 6.77 -0.73 -8.14
N GLU A 36 7.56 -1.71 -7.74
CA GLU A 36 7.98 -2.86 -8.56
C GLU A 36 6.86 -3.89 -8.70
N ALA A 37 6.04 -4.04 -7.67
CA ALA A 37 4.82 -4.83 -7.70
C ALA A 37 3.61 -3.89 -7.74
N ARG A 38 2.78 -4.03 -8.77
CA ARG A 38 1.57 -3.22 -8.97
C ARG A 38 0.35 -4.12 -9.14
N ALA A 39 -0.78 -3.72 -8.56
CA ALA A 39 -2.03 -4.46 -8.70
C ALA A 39 -2.59 -4.42 -10.13
N ALA A 40 -2.33 -3.32 -10.84
CA ALA A 40 -2.51 -3.21 -12.27
C ALA A 40 -1.46 -2.27 -12.85
N GLU A 41 -1.09 -2.51 -14.11
CA GLU A 41 -0.08 -1.71 -14.80
C GLU A 41 -0.44 -1.52 -16.29
N PRO A 42 0.01 -0.43 -16.93
CA PRO A 42 -0.18 -0.24 -18.36
C PRO A 42 0.42 -1.39 -19.16
N ASP A 43 -0.34 -1.89 -20.13
CA ASP A 43 0.08 -2.95 -21.04
C ASP A 43 -0.50 -2.69 -22.43
N ALA A 44 0.36 -2.23 -23.34
CA ALA A 44 -0.02 -1.94 -24.72
C ALA A 44 -0.49 -3.20 -25.51
N GLY A 45 -0.13 -4.40 -25.06
CA GLY A 45 -0.59 -5.65 -25.63
C GLY A 45 -1.95 -6.10 -25.18
N SER A 46 -2.51 -5.47 -24.14
CA SER A 46 -3.85 -5.78 -23.60
C SER A 46 -4.93 -5.02 -24.37
N PRO A 47 -6.08 -5.64 -24.66
CA PRO A 47 -7.23 -4.94 -25.27
C PRO A 47 -7.75 -3.75 -24.49
N THR A 48 -7.53 -3.72 -23.17
CA THR A 48 -7.93 -2.63 -22.28
C THR A 48 -6.82 -1.61 -22.04
N GLY A 49 -5.61 -1.83 -22.56
CA GLY A 49 -4.41 -1.05 -22.24
C GLY A 49 -3.83 -1.30 -20.85
N TRP A 50 -4.39 -2.29 -20.11
CA TRP A 50 -3.98 -2.62 -18.74
C TRP A 50 -3.83 -4.12 -18.53
N ARG A 51 -2.86 -4.49 -17.71
CA ARG A 51 -2.69 -5.84 -17.17
C ARG A 51 -2.99 -5.82 -15.67
N VAL A 52 -3.90 -6.70 -15.22
CA VAL A 52 -4.21 -6.89 -13.81
C VAL A 52 -3.36 -8.01 -13.23
N ASN A 53 -2.65 -7.71 -12.14
CA ASN A 53 -1.80 -8.64 -11.43
C ASN A 53 -2.53 -9.20 -10.19
N THR A 54 -3.36 -10.22 -10.40
CA THR A 54 -4.22 -10.81 -9.36
C THR A 54 -3.44 -11.36 -8.16
N TRP A 55 -2.20 -11.80 -8.38
CA TRP A 55 -1.30 -12.27 -7.32
C TRP A 55 -1.01 -11.19 -6.28
N VAL A 56 -1.03 -9.91 -6.67
CA VAL A 56 -0.84 -8.79 -5.73
C VAL A 56 -2.00 -8.73 -4.73
N LYS A 57 -3.24 -8.88 -5.18
CA LYS A 57 -4.39 -8.95 -4.28
C LYS A 57 -4.29 -10.16 -3.34
N LYS A 58 -3.87 -11.33 -3.85
CA LYS A 58 -3.63 -12.52 -3.03
C LYS A 58 -2.57 -12.24 -1.94
N GLY A 59 -1.46 -11.58 -2.31
CA GLY A 59 -0.40 -11.19 -1.36
C GLY A 59 -0.91 -10.23 -0.28
N ILE A 60 -1.75 -9.26 -0.64
CA ILE A 60 -2.36 -8.34 0.32
C ILE A 60 -3.27 -9.09 1.30
N LEU A 61 -4.14 -9.97 0.80
CA LEU A 61 -5.02 -10.78 1.64
C LEU A 61 -4.23 -11.73 2.54
N LEU A 62 -3.11 -12.27 2.03
CA LEU A 62 -2.19 -13.07 2.82
C LEU A 62 -1.64 -12.30 4.02
N GLY A 63 -1.24 -11.04 3.85
CA GLY A 63 -0.80 -10.19 4.95
C GLY A 63 -1.87 -10.01 6.03
N PHE A 64 -3.13 -9.80 5.66
CA PHE A 64 -4.23 -9.74 6.63
C PHE A 64 -4.45 -11.08 7.36
N ARG A 65 -4.22 -12.20 6.70
CA ARG A 65 -4.31 -13.53 7.29
C ARG A 65 -3.17 -13.81 8.25
N MET A 66 -1.95 -13.40 7.91
CA MET A 66 -0.73 -13.66 8.68
C MET A 66 -0.59 -12.75 9.90
N GLY A 67 -1.02 -11.50 9.80
CA GLY A 67 -0.82 -10.48 10.83
C GLY A 67 -1.66 -10.71 12.08
N ALA A 68 -1.06 -10.56 13.25
CA ALA A 68 -1.78 -10.45 14.52
C ALA A 68 -2.33 -9.01 14.69
N VAL A 69 -3.42 -8.87 15.43
CA VAL A 69 -3.91 -7.55 15.84
C VAL A 69 -3.05 -7.07 17.02
N ILE A 70 -2.42 -5.92 16.85
CA ILE A 70 -1.53 -5.32 17.85
C ILE A 70 -1.84 -3.82 18.02
N ASP A 71 -1.41 -3.27 19.14
CA ASP A 71 -1.44 -1.84 19.41
C ASP A 71 -0.20 -1.17 18.79
N MET A 72 -0.42 -0.25 17.86
CA MET A 72 0.59 0.55 17.16
C MET A 72 0.51 2.04 17.55
N SER A 73 -0.23 2.37 18.60
CA SER A 73 -0.50 3.76 18.97
C SER A 73 0.76 4.45 19.49
N VAL A 74 1.04 5.63 18.99
CA VAL A 74 2.04 6.55 19.56
C VAL A 74 1.45 7.25 20.80
N ASP A 75 0.17 7.65 20.73
CA ASP A 75 -0.59 8.23 21.84
C ASP A 75 -1.95 7.52 21.95
N ARG A 76 -2.04 6.59 22.88
CA ARG A 76 -3.25 5.75 23.10
C ARG A 76 -4.49 6.55 23.49
N ALA A 77 -4.30 7.70 24.10
CA ALA A 77 -5.42 8.52 24.56
C ALA A 77 -6.05 9.37 23.45
N ARG A 78 -5.24 9.79 22.46
CA ARG A 78 -5.67 10.73 21.42
C ARG A 78 -5.72 10.13 20.03
N GLN A 79 -4.81 9.19 19.72
CA GLN A 79 -4.68 8.54 18.42
C GLN A 79 -4.43 7.04 18.59
N PRO A 80 -5.45 6.27 18.99
CA PRO A 80 -5.33 4.82 19.12
C PRO A 80 -5.29 4.18 17.73
N PHE A 81 -4.26 3.34 17.48
CA PHE A 81 -4.15 2.53 16.28
C PHE A 81 -4.02 1.06 16.66
N ILE A 82 -5.07 0.29 16.42
CA ILE A 82 -5.12 -1.15 16.69
C ILE A 82 -5.37 -1.85 15.35
N ASP A 83 -4.35 -2.50 14.80
CA ASP A 83 -4.46 -3.14 13.48
C ASP A 83 -3.46 -4.30 13.33
N LYS A 84 -3.44 -4.88 12.14
CA LYS A 84 -2.60 -6.00 11.76
C LYS A 84 -1.11 -5.62 11.79
N SER A 85 -0.30 -6.39 12.50
CA SER A 85 1.15 -6.20 12.61
C SER A 85 1.88 -6.15 11.27
N THR A 86 1.30 -6.73 10.24
CA THR A 86 1.81 -6.76 8.87
C THR A 86 1.62 -5.44 8.12
N TYR A 87 0.72 -4.56 8.57
CA TYR A 87 0.35 -3.31 7.90
C TYR A 87 0.41 -2.08 8.80
N PRO A 88 1.58 -1.72 9.31
CA PRO A 88 1.74 -0.47 10.04
C PRO A 88 1.54 0.75 9.13
N VAL A 89 1.55 1.93 9.71
CA VAL A 89 1.70 3.18 8.97
C VAL A 89 3.04 3.17 8.24
N ARG A 90 3.06 3.63 6.98
CA ARG A 90 4.28 3.74 6.18
C ARG A 90 5.25 4.72 6.81
N SER A 91 6.49 4.31 6.96
CA SER A 91 7.59 5.22 7.31
C SER A 91 7.93 6.09 6.11
N VAL A 92 7.98 7.40 6.31
CA VAL A 92 8.34 8.40 5.30
C VAL A 92 9.37 9.36 5.90
N THR A 93 10.39 9.67 5.14
CA THR A 93 11.47 10.60 5.49
C THR A 93 11.56 11.73 4.47
N PRO A 94 12.23 12.85 4.79
CA PRO A 94 12.45 13.91 3.79
C PRO A 94 13.18 13.45 2.52
N ALA A 95 13.99 12.39 2.59
CA ALA A 95 14.71 11.83 1.45
C ALA A 95 13.77 11.19 0.41
N ASP A 96 12.57 10.74 0.82
CA ASP A 96 11.56 10.18 -0.08
C ASP A 96 10.98 11.25 -1.02
N GLY A 97 11.14 12.53 -0.70
CA GLY A 97 10.65 13.66 -1.49
C GLY A 97 9.12 13.75 -1.53
N ILE A 98 8.45 13.21 -0.54
CA ILE A 98 7.00 13.26 -0.35
C ILE A 98 6.69 14.35 0.67
N ARG A 99 5.63 15.11 0.46
CA ARG A 99 5.15 16.12 1.40
C ARG A 99 3.83 15.70 2.02
N ILE A 100 3.83 15.42 3.32
CA ILE A 100 2.63 15.11 4.09
C ILE A 100 2.36 16.29 5.00
N VAL A 101 1.26 17.01 4.73
CA VAL A 101 0.88 18.17 5.54
C VAL A 101 0.32 17.68 6.89
N PRO A 102 0.74 18.26 8.03
CA PRO A 102 0.20 17.89 9.34
C PRO A 102 -1.33 18.05 9.40
N GLY A 103 -2.04 17.08 9.96
CA GLY A 103 -3.49 17.16 10.11
C GLY A 103 -4.26 15.84 10.01
N GLY A 104 -3.63 14.72 10.33
CA GLY A 104 -4.31 13.44 10.50
C GLY A 104 -4.39 12.55 9.26
N SER A 105 -3.56 12.80 8.25
CA SER A 105 -3.41 11.89 7.11
C SER A 105 -2.74 10.59 7.53
N SER A 106 -3.08 9.48 6.85
CA SER A 106 -2.45 8.19 7.07
C SER A 106 -2.17 7.47 5.75
N ILE A 107 -0.99 6.84 5.67
CA ILE A 107 -0.57 6.02 4.54
C ILE A 107 -0.21 4.65 5.07
N ARG A 108 -0.88 3.62 4.60
CA ARG A 108 -0.59 2.24 5.00
C ARG A 108 0.67 1.72 4.30
N ASP A 109 1.53 1.06 5.04
CA ASP A 109 2.71 0.39 4.49
C ASP A 109 2.33 -0.67 3.44
N GLY A 110 3.10 -0.75 2.36
CA GLY A 110 2.75 -1.55 1.17
C GLY A 110 2.04 -0.74 0.08
N SER A 111 2.25 0.58 0.01
CA SER A 111 1.79 1.45 -1.07
C SER A 111 2.97 2.23 -1.68
N PHE A 112 2.98 2.43 -2.99
CA PHE A 112 3.97 3.27 -3.66
C PHE A 112 3.50 4.72 -3.71
N ILE A 113 4.38 5.63 -3.30
CA ILE A 113 4.15 7.07 -3.38
C ILE A 113 5.36 7.68 -4.09
N GLY A 114 5.12 8.26 -5.25
CA GLY A 114 6.15 8.88 -6.08
C GLY A 114 6.72 10.18 -5.47
N ARG A 115 7.89 10.57 -5.95
CA ARG A 115 8.52 11.84 -5.55
C ARG A 115 7.63 13.03 -5.95
N GLY A 116 7.67 14.08 -5.17
CA GLY A 116 6.88 15.28 -5.42
C GLY A 116 5.38 15.14 -5.11
N VAL A 117 4.95 13.98 -4.61
CA VAL A 117 3.55 13.80 -4.17
C VAL A 117 3.29 14.68 -2.95
N VAL A 118 2.13 15.34 -2.95
CA VAL A 118 1.64 16.17 -1.85
C VAL A 118 0.36 15.56 -1.30
N CYS A 119 0.35 15.29 0.01
CA CYS A 119 -0.80 14.76 0.74
C CYS A 119 -1.40 15.84 1.64
N MET A 120 -2.61 16.30 1.30
CA MET A 120 -3.36 17.30 2.09
C MET A 120 -4.24 16.60 3.13
N PRO A 121 -4.32 17.14 4.35
CA PRO A 121 -4.99 16.45 5.45
C PRO A 121 -6.52 16.68 5.49
N PRO A 122 -7.26 15.77 6.12
CA PRO A 122 -6.90 14.38 6.30
C PRO A 122 -7.14 13.61 5.00
N MET A 123 -6.25 12.71 4.64
CA MET A 123 -6.44 11.79 3.52
C MET A 123 -6.01 10.37 3.94
N PHE A 124 -6.40 9.35 3.20
CA PHE A 124 -5.97 7.98 3.44
C PHE A 124 -5.52 7.28 2.15
N ILE A 125 -4.36 6.63 2.20
CA ILE A 125 -3.86 5.78 1.12
C ILE A 125 -3.71 4.35 1.66
N ASN A 126 -4.41 3.41 1.01
CA ASN A 126 -4.45 2.01 1.45
C ASN A 126 -3.37 1.16 0.78
N VAL A 127 -3.14 -0.04 1.34
CA VAL A 127 -2.15 -1.01 0.85
C VAL A 127 -2.41 -1.39 -0.61
N GLY A 128 -1.33 -1.57 -1.38
CA GLY A 128 -1.39 -1.91 -2.80
C GLY A 128 -1.67 -0.72 -3.73
N ALA A 129 -1.95 0.46 -3.18
CA ALA A 129 -2.09 1.67 -3.98
C ALA A 129 -0.77 2.08 -4.64
N TYR A 130 -0.87 2.65 -5.83
CA TYR A 130 0.23 3.28 -6.56
C TYR A 130 -0.14 4.72 -6.86
N VAL A 131 0.66 5.66 -6.38
CA VAL A 131 0.48 7.10 -6.64
C VAL A 131 1.71 7.61 -7.38
N GLY A 132 1.53 8.00 -8.62
CA GLY A 132 2.59 8.50 -9.50
C GLY A 132 3.16 9.85 -9.05
N GLU A 133 4.37 10.14 -9.51
CA GLU A 133 5.13 11.34 -9.16
C GLU A 133 4.36 12.64 -9.43
N GLY A 134 4.61 13.66 -8.61
CA GLY A 134 4.03 14.99 -8.77
C GLY A 134 2.52 15.08 -8.52
N THR A 135 1.88 14.03 -8.09
CA THR A 135 0.43 13.97 -7.83
C THR A 135 0.08 14.64 -6.50
N MET A 136 -1.06 15.31 -6.45
CA MET A 136 -1.65 15.83 -5.22
C MET A 136 -2.85 14.96 -4.82
N ILE A 137 -2.86 14.51 -3.56
CA ILE A 137 -4.01 13.87 -2.91
C ILE A 137 -4.59 14.87 -1.93
N ASP A 138 -5.76 15.40 -2.24
CA ASP A 138 -6.35 16.51 -1.49
C ASP A 138 -7.13 16.01 -0.25
N SER A 139 -7.63 16.97 0.54
CA SER A 139 -8.28 16.73 1.83
C SER A 139 -9.50 15.82 1.71
N HIS A 140 -9.65 14.89 2.63
CA HIS A 140 -10.72 13.89 2.66
C HIS A 140 -10.74 12.92 1.45
N ALA A 141 -9.70 12.94 0.60
CA ALA A 141 -9.61 11.97 -0.47
C ALA A 141 -9.21 10.59 0.06
N LEU A 142 -9.76 9.55 -0.56
CA LEU A 142 -9.43 8.15 -0.29
C LEU A 142 -8.80 7.51 -1.53
N VAL A 143 -7.56 7.04 -1.38
CA VAL A 143 -6.94 6.14 -2.35
C VAL A 143 -7.13 4.71 -1.87
N GLY A 144 -8.08 4.02 -2.47
CA GLY A 144 -8.45 2.66 -2.09
C GLY A 144 -7.33 1.64 -2.31
N SER A 145 -7.49 0.46 -1.71
CA SER A 145 -6.54 -0.64 -1.91
C SER A 145 -6.43 -1.00 -3.39
N CYS A 146 -5.20 -1.18 -3.87
CA CYS A 146 -4.90 -1.51 -5.27
C CYS A 146 -5.22 -0.40 -6.31
N ALA A 147 -5.67 0.78 -5.90
CA ALA A 147 -5.89 1.90 -6.82
C ALA A 147 -4.59 2.32 -7.51
N GLN A 148 -4.71 2.71 -8.78
CA GLN A 148 -3.57 3.12 -9.61
C GLN A 148 -3.78 4.56 -10.08
N ILE A 149 -2.97 5.48 -9.58
CA ILE A 149 -3.03 6.90 -9.93
C ILE A 149 -1.77 7.25 -10.74
N GLY A 150 -1.97 7.94 -11.84
CA GLY A 150 -0.90 8.38 -12.75
C GLY A 150 -0.03 9.49 -12.16
N HIS A 151 0.85 10.00 -13.01
CA HIS A 151 1.72 11.13 -12.68
C HIS A 151 0.98 12.46 -12.82
N ASN A 152 1.37 13.46 -12.03
CA ASN A 152 0.87 14.84 -12.11
C ASN A 152 -0.66 14.95 -12.07
N CYS A 153 -1.31 14.04 -11.35
CA CYS A 153 -2.75 14.09 -11.14
C CYS A 153 -3.11 14.99 -9.95
N HIS A 154 -4.35 15.44 -9.91
CA HIS A 154 -4.94 16.04 -8.72
C HIS A 154 -6.20 15.25 -8.34
N ILE A 155 -6.10 14.50 -7.25
CA ILE A 155 -7.25 13.83 -6.65
C ILE A 155 -7.93 14.84 -5.74
N SER A 156 -9.04 15.39 -6.22
CA SER A 156 -9.75 16.50 -5.61
C SER A 156 -10.30 16.16 -4.22
N ALA A 157 -10.57 17.18 -3.43
CA ALA A 157 -11.09 17.02 -2.08
C ALA A 157 -12.37 16.18 -2.07
N GLY A 158 -12.43 15.18 -1.17
CA GLY A 158 -13.56 14.27 -1.01
C GLY A 158 -13.70 13.21 -2.10
N SER A 159 -12.72 13.07 -3.02
CA SER A 159 -12.73 12.02 -4.05
C SER A 159 -12.44 10.64 -3.48
N GLN A 160 -13.04 9.60 -4.11
CA GLN A 160 -12.82 8.20 -3.77
C GLN A 160 -12.55 7.36 -5.02
#